data_2e5ed473c302d955c0c6d17e2fa10b7b
#
_entry.id   2e5ed473c302d955c0c6d17e2fa10b7b
#
_cell.length_a   1.000
_cell.length_b   1.000
_cell.length_c   1.000
_cell.angle_alpha   90.00
_cell.angle_beta   90.00
_cell.angle_gamma   90.00
#
_symmetry.space_group_name_H-M   'P 1'
#
loop_
_entity.id
_entity.type
_entity.pdbx_description
1 polymer ?
#
loop_
_entity_poly.entity_id
_entity_poly.type
_entity_poly.pdbx_seq_one_letter_code
_entity_poly.pdbx_strand_id
1 'polypeptide(L)'
;MTVCEEESRKLMEALGLKHEPVAISLIKKGEPLPEGYARPDKSLRHCQAIMRARKGESLIIQADRQACPVGSSSLGITKLPEKVASGEFHYNLGMYDDQRAAQKTIEVRPALEAESMEATAVAPLSKAKLKPDVVVVTGTPEQLFWIIPAATTFSLGGRITVNMGAIQASCVDSTVIPYITGNVNISLGCFGCRKTTDIAPEEMLVGIPGSKMSNIVAAVEKMSAKAIPKSREKKV
;
A
#
# COMPACT_ATOMS: atom_id res chain seq x y z
N MET A 1 -22.91 -0.51 11.25
CA MET A 1 -21.49 -0.83 10.99
C MET A 1 -21.40 -1.37 9.58
N THR A 2 -20.56 -0.76 8.75
CA THR A 2 -20.31 -1.26 7.37
C THR A 2 -19.40 -2.48 7.40
N VAL A 3 -19.31 -3.21 6.27
CA VAL A 3 -18.38 -4.35 6.15
C VAL A 3 -16.92 -3.89 6.38
N CYS A 4 -16.54 -2.74 5.82
CA CYS A 4 -15.19 -2.20 5.98
C CYS A 4 -14.87 -1.78 7.42
N GLU A 5 -15.85 -1.23 8.17
CA GLU A 5 -15.68 -0.93 9.60
C GLU A 5 -15.44 -2.20 10.41
N GLU A 6 -16.20 -3.26 10.15
CA GLU A 6 -16.02 -4.53 10.84
C GLU A 6 -14.69 -5.18 10.51
N GLU A 7 -14.30 -5.20 9.24
CA GLU A 7 -13.01 -5.74 8.78
C GLU A 7 -11.83 -4.98 9.40
N SER A 8 -11.90 -3.64 9.44
CA SER A 8 -10.90 -2.80 10.09
C SER A 8 -10.75 -3.16 11.57
N ARG A 9 -11.84 -3.17 12.30
CA ARG A 9 -11.87 -3.50 13.73
C ARG A 9 -11.26 -4.89 13.99
N LYS A 10 -11.68 -5.91 13.25
CA LYS A 10 -11.19 -7.29 13.41
C LYS A 10 -9.69 -7.40 13.17
N LEU A 11 -9.15 -6.76 12.14
CA LEU A 11 -7.70 -6.74 11.89
C LEU A 11 -6.94 -6.01 13.00
N MET A 12 -7.44 -4.84 13.41
CA MET A 12 -6.84 -4.06 14.49
C MET A 12 -6.71 -4.89 15.77
N GLU A 13 -7.79 -5.52 16.20
CA GLU A 13 -7.84 -6.33 17.42
C GLU A 13 -6.98 -7.59 17.31
N ALA A 14 -7.12 -8.36 16.24
CA ALA A 14 -6.44 -9.64 16.08
C ALA A 14 -4.92 -9.50 15.97
N LEU A 15 -4.46 -8.50 15.20
CA LEU A 15 -3.04 -8.27 14.95
C LEU A 15 -2.40 -7.33 15.98
N GLY A 16 -3.19 -6.59 16.77
CA GLY A 16 -2.70 -5.58 17.69
C GLY A 16 -2.09 -4.39 16.96
N LEU A 17 -2.72 -3.94 15.87
CA LEU A 17 -2.21 -2.83 15.06
C LEU A 17 -2.33 -1.51 15.81
N LYS A 18 -1.31 -0.68 15.70
CA LYS A 18 -1.31 0.68 16.25
C LYS A 18 -2.15 1.64 15.42
N HIS A 19 -2.18 1.42 14.12
CA HIS A 19 -2.85 2.28 13.15
C HIS A 19 -3.85 1.49 12.33
N GLU A 20 -4.88 2.19 11.89
CA GLU A 20 -5.94 1.59 11.10
C GLU A 20 -5.44 1.19 9.69
N PRO A 21 -5.89 0.04 9.15
CA PRO A 21 -5.71 -0.29 7.74
C PRO A 21 -6.26 0.81 6.84
N VAL A 22 -5.62 1.02 5.70
CA VAL A 22 -5.93 2.11 4.77
C VAL A 22 -6.53 1.55 3.49
N ALA A 23 -7.76 1.96 3.19
CA ALA A 23 -8.43 1.69 1.93
C ALA A 23 -7.90 2.62 0.83
N ILE A 24 -7.59 2.05 -0.34
CA ILE A 24 -7.18 2.76 -1.54
C ILE A 24 -8.13 2.39 -2.67
N SER A 25 -8.72 3.39 -3.31
CA SER A 25 -9.52 3.22 -4.52
C SER A 25 -8.88 4.04 -5.65
N LEU A 26 -8.68 3.39 -6.79
CA LEU A 26 -8.11 3.96 -8.00
C LEU A 26 -9.24 4.44 -8.89
N ILE A 27 -9.42 5.75 -9.00
CA ILE A 27 -10.48 6.37 -9.78
C ILE A 27 -10.02 6.45 -11.23
N LYS A 28 -10.70 5.76 -12.14
CA LYS A 28 -10.35 5.74 -13.54
C LYS A 28 -10.63 7.08 -14.23
N LYS A 29 -9.91 7.34 -15.30
CA LYS A 29 -10.12 8.55 -16.10
C LYS A 29 -11.59 8.65 -16.58
N GLY A 30 -12.22 9.81 -16.31
CA GLY A 30 -13.63 10.06 -16.65
C GLY A 30 -14.65 9.54 -15.62
N GLU A 31 -14.24 8.81 -14.59
CA GLU A 31 -15.14 8.46 -13.48
C GLU A 31 -15.33 9.66 -12.54
N PRO A 32 -16.53 9.82 -11.93
CA PRO A 32 -16.78 10.88 -10.98
C PRO A 32 -15.93 10.71 -9.71
N LEU A 33 -15.48 11.82 -9.17
CA LEU A 33 -14.75 11.81 -7.89
C LEU A 33 -15.72 11.50 -6.74
N PRO A 34 -15.34 10.62 -5.82
CA PRO A 34 -16.20 10.25 -4.70
C PRO A 34 -16.35 11.40 -3.70
N GLU A 35 -17.55 11.55 -3.15
CA GLU A 35 -17.82 12.49 -2.07
C GLU A 35 -17.23 12.04 -0.73
N GLY A 36 -16.96 12.99 0.18
CA GLY A 36 -16.48 12.72 1.52
C GLY A 36 -14.96 12.51 1.64
N TYR A 37 -14.22 12.79 0.56
CA TYR A 37 -12.77 12.83 0.56
C TYR A 37 -12.28 14.28 0.39
N ALA A 38 -11.41 14.71 1.29
CA ALA A 38 -10.84 16.05 1.23
C ALA A 38 -9.70 16.10 0.20
N ARG A 39 -9.67 17.16 -0.60
CA ARG A 39 -8.52 17.48 -1.44
C ARG A 39 -7.46 18.16 -0.56
N PRO A 40 -6.20 17.70 -0.54
CA PRO A 40 -5.19 18.30 0.31
C PRO A 40 -4.79 19.69 -0.18
N ASP A 41 -4.50 20.61 0.75
CA ASP A 41 -4.07 21.98 0.44
C ASP A 41 -2.70 22.00 -0.23
N LYS A 42 -1.81 21.07 0.16
CA LYS A 42 -0.45 20.91 -0.39
C LYS A 42 -0.35 19.58 -1.12
N SER A 43 0.51 19.55 -2.15
CA SER A 43 0.81 18.31 -2.85
C SER A 43 1.39 17.26 -1.91
N LEU A 44 0.92 16.02 -2.03
CA LEU A 44 1.33 14.87 -1.21
C LEU A 44 1.91 13.76 -2.09
N ARG A 45 2.86 13.03 -1.54
CA ARG A 45 3.25 11.72 -2.06
C ARG A 45 2.17 10.69 -1.70
N HIS A 46 2.01 9.66 -2.49
CA HIS A 46 1.08 8.59 -2.15
C HIS A 46 1.34 7.97 -0.77
N CYS A 47 2.62 7.75 -0.43
CA CYS A 47 3.00 7.29 0.91
C CYS A 47 2.58 8.24 2.03
N GLN A 48 2.67 9.55 1.82
CA GLN A 48 2.19 10.54 2.80
C GLN A 48 0.67 10.50 2.95
N ALA A 49 -0.06 10.30 1.85
CA ALA A 49 -1.52 10.14 1.91
C ALA A 49 -1.92 8.90 2.71
N ILE A 50 -1.24 7.76 2.50
CA ILE A 50 -1.46 6.54 3.30
C ILE A 50 -1.19 6.80 4.78
N MET A 51 -0.08 7.47 5.13
CA MET A 51 0.26 7.75 6.53
C MET A 51 -0.68 8.75 7.20
N ARG A 52 -1.27 9.67 6.45
CA ARG A 52 -2.34 10.55 6.96
C ARG A 52 -3.66 9.81 7.12
N ALA A 53 -3.98 8.95 6.16
CA ALA A 53 -5.21 8.14 6.22
C ALA A 53 -5.20 7.15 7.39
N ARG A 54 -4.08 6.48 7.69
CA ARG A 54 -4.01 5.59 8.87
C ARG A 54 -4.26 6.31 10.21
N LYS A 55 -4.22 7.65 10.20
CA LYS A 55 -4.49 8.53 11.36
C LYS A 55 -5.87 9.18 11.31
N GLY A 56 -6.71 8.83 10.35
CA GLY A 56 -8.11 9.23 10.32
C GLY A 56 -8.53 10.16 9.18
N GLU A 57 -7.62 10.59 8.29
CA GLU A 57 -7.95 11.48 7.17
C GLU A 57 -8.47 10.69 5.96
N SER A 58 -9.49 11.22 5.28
CA SER A 58 -9.96 10.73 3.98
C SER A 58 -9.58 11.73 2.90
N LEU A 59 -8.72 11.32 1.97
CA LEU A 59 -8.05 12.19 1.00
C LEU A 59 -8.28 11.72 -0.43
N ILE A 60 -8.42 12.67 -1.35
CA ILE A 60 -8.38 12.41 -2.79
C ILE A 60 -7.23 13.16 -3.44
N ILE A 61 -6.37 12.44 -4.17
CA ILE A 61 -5.14 12.97 -4.73
C ILE A 61 -5.20 12.87 -6.25
N GLN A 62 -5.39 14.01 -6.90
CA GLN A 62 -5.34 14.18 -8.36
C GLN A 62 -3.93 14.58 -8.84
N ALA A 63 -3.74 14.63 -10.15
CA ALA A 63 -2.43 14.89 -10.79
C ALA A 63 -1.73 16.16 -10.27
N ASP A 64 -2.46 17.26 -10.09
CA ASP A 64 -1.94 18.54 -9.62
C ASP A 64 -1.57 18.56 -8.10
N ARG A 65 -1.97 17.52 -7.39
CA ARG A 65 -1.66 17.32 -5.96
C ARG A 65 -0.69 16.16 -5.70
N GLN A 66 -0.12 15.58 -6.74
CA GLN A 66 0.92 14.55 -6.63
C GLN A 66 2.31 15.17 -6.45
N ALA A 67 2.94 14.91 -5.32
CA ALA A 67 4.31 15.41 -5.03
C ALA A 67 5.43 14.46 -5.51
N CYS A 68 5.10 13.20 -5.86
CA CYS A 68 6.08 12.22 -6.31
C CYS A 68 5.80 11.84 -7.77
N PRO A 69 6.62 12.29 -8.74
CA PRO A 69 6.37 11.99 -10.15
C PRO A 69 6.44 10.50 -10.47
N VAL A 70 7.32 9.76 -9.78
CA VAL A 70 7.42 8.31 -9.97
C VAL A 70 6.20 7.59 -9.40
N GLY A 71 5.75 7.98 -8.21
CA GLY A 71 4.53 7.42 -7.62
C GLY A 71 3.30 7.71 -8.46
N SER A 72 3.16 8.96 -8.92
CA SER A 72 2.07 9.38 -9.79
C SER A 72 2.02 8.59 -11.10
N SER A 73 3.17 8.42 -11.77
CA SER A 73 3.24 7.65 -13.01
C SER A 73 3.01 6.15 -12.80
N SER A 74 3.48 5.59 -11.68
CA SER A 74 3.24 4.18 -11.37
C SER A 74 1.75 3.90 -11.10
N LEU A 75 1.06 4.86 -10.48
CA LEU A 75 -0.39 4.80 -10.23
C LEU A 75 -1.24 5.14 -11.47
N GLY A 76 -0.62 5.36 -12.63
CA GLY A 76 -1.33 5.67 -13.87
C GLY A 76 -1.94 7.08 -13.94
N ILE A 77 -1.56 8.00 -13.05
CA ILE A 77 -2.14 9.36 -12.99
C ILE A 77 -1.44 10.30 -13.97
N THR A 78 -0.11 10.22 -14.09
CA THR A 78 0.68 11.08 -14.97
C THR A 78 1.67 10.27 -15.79
N LYS A 79 2.25 10.89 -16.82
CA LYS A 79 3.41 10.34 -17.53
C LYS A 79 4.65 10.38 -16.63
N LEU A 80 5.59 9.47 -16.88
CA LEU A 80 6.88 9.47 -16.20
C LEU A 80 7.78 10.56 -16.82
N PRO A 81 8.33 11.50 -16.01
CA PRO A 81 9.26 12.51 -16.52
C PRO A 81 10.56 11.88 -17.00
N GLU A 82 11.13 12.42 -18.10
CA GLU A 82 12.35 11.95 -18.75
C GLU A 82 13.54 11.79 -17.78
N LYS A 83 13.76 12.79 -16.93
CA LYS A 83 14.82 12.76 -15.91
C LYS A 83 14.71 11.58 -14.95
N VAL A 84 13.50 11.09 -14.71
CA VAL A 84 13.27 9.90 -13.88
C VAL A 84 13.43 8.64 -14.71
N ALA A 85 12.87 8.64 -15.93
CA ALA A 85 12.96 7.52 -16.86
C ALA A 85 14.41 7.15 -17.22
N SER A 86 15.28 8.16 -17.39
CA SER A 86 16.71 7.97 -17.65
C SER A 86 17.51 7.39 -16.48
N GLY A 87 16.91 7.24 -15.30
CA GLY A 87 17.60 6.79 -14.08
C GLY A 87 18.42 7.88 -13.38
N GLU A 88 18.63 9.03 -14.00
CA GLU A 88 19.47 10.13 -13.49
C GLU A 88 19.11 10.53 -12.07
N PHE A 89 17.82 10.68 -11.79
CA PHE A 89 17.34 11.08 -10.46
C PHE A 89 17.80 10.13 -9.36
N HIS A 90 17.65 8.80 -9.56
CA HIS A 90 18.00 7.81 -8.54
C HIS A 90 19.50 7.54 -8.47
N TYR A 91 20.21 7.66 -9.59
CA TYR A 91 21.66 7.64 -9.62
C TYR A 91 22.26 8.81 -8.81
N ASN A 92 21.78 10.02 -9.01
CA ASN A 92 22.24 11.21 -8.28
C ASN A 92 21.89 11.17 -6.77
N LEU A 93 20.94 10.32 -6.35
CA LEU A 93 20.69 10.04 -4.93
C LEU A 93 21.72 9.10 -4.30
N GLY A 94 22.63 8.50 -5.09
CA GLY A 94 23.60 7.52 -4.62
C GLY A 94 22.98 6.14 -4.33
N MET A 95 21.80 5.85 -4.90
CA MET A 95 21.13 4.54 -4.71
C MET A 95 21.66 3.43 -5.63
N TYR A 96 22.37 3.80 -6.66
CA TYR A 96 22.93 2.90 -7.68
C TYR A 96 24.34 3.35 -8.05
N ASP A 97 25.19 2.40 -8.35
CA ASP A 97 26.57 2.63 -8.77
C ASP A 97 26.67 3.11 -10.22
N ASP A 98 25.66 2.85 -11.03
CA ASP A 98 25.59 3.20 -12.46
C ASP A 98 24.18 3.72 -12.77
N GLN A 99 24.10 4.77 -13.62
CA GLN A 99 22.84 5.33 -14.08
C GLN A 99 21.99 4.33 -14.86
N ARG A 100 22.62 3.40 -15.62
CA ARG A 100 21.91 2.33 -16.34
C ARG A 100 21.20 1.35 -15.38
N ALA A 101 21.83 1.04 -14.25
CA ALA A 101 21.21 0.20 -13.23
C ALA A 101 19.95 0.89 -12.62
N ALA A 102 20.05 2.20 -12.38
CA ALA A 102 18.92 3.01 -11.96
C ALA A 102 17.79 3.06 -13.03
N GLN A 103 18.17 3.28 -14.30
CA GLN A 103 17.25 3.26 -15.45
C GLN A 103 16.54 1.91 -15.55
N LYS A 104 17.30 0.81 -15.53
CA LYS A 104 16.74 -0.54 -15.61
C LYS A 104 15.72 -0.82 -14.50
N THR A 105 16.00 -0.35 -13.29
CA THR A 105 15.08 -0.51 -12.16
C THR A 105 13.76 0.26 -12.37
N ILE A 106 13.83 1.43 -12.99
CA ILE A 106 12.64 2.20 -13.37
C ILE A 106 11.85 1.52 -14.50
N GLU A 107 12.53 1.02 -15.51
CA GLU A 107 11.92 0.34 -16.66
C GLU A 107 11.11 -0.90 -16.25
N VAL A 108 11.64 -1.73 -15.35
CA VAL A 108 11.01 -2.99 -14.94
C VAL A 108 9.98 -2.82 -13.80
N ARG A 109 9.79 -1.60 -13.28
CA ARG A 109 8.81 -1.39 -12.23
C ARG A 109 7.39 -1.66 -12.73
N PRO A 110 6.55 -2.37 -11.98
CA PRO A 110 5.13 -2.44 -12.28
C PRO A 110 4.49 -1.04 -12.26
N ALA A 111 3.68 -0.74 -13.27
CA ALA A 111 2.96 0.52 -13.36
C ALA A 111 1.64 0.32 -14.10
N LEU A 112 0.65 1.15 -13.80
CA LEU A 112 -0.57 1.26 -14.58
C LEU A 112 -0.30 2.08 -15.84
N GLU A 113 -1.18 1.95 -16.83
CA GLU A 113 -1.10 2.74 -18.05
C GLU A 113 -1.12 4.24 -17.72
N ALA A 114 -0.23 5.00 -18.34
CA ALA A 114 -0.10 6.43 -18.08
C ALA A 114 -1.41 7.17 -18.42
N GLU A 115 -1.83 8.07 -17.52
CA GLU A 115 -3.04 8.88 -17.67
C GLU A 115 -4.35 8.07 -17.73
N SER A 116 -4.32 6.78 -17.30
CA SER A 116 -5.51 5.94 -17.18
C SER A 116 -6.32 6.21 -15.91
N MET A 117 -5.70 6.82 -14.90
CA MET A 117 -6.33 7.15 -13.63
C MET A 117 -6.49 8.65 -13.44
N GLU A 118 -7.64 9.06 -12.90
CA GLU A 118 -7.96 10.46 -12.56
C GLU A 118 -7.39 10.85 -11.19
N ALA A 119 -7.49 9.93 -10.22
CA ALA A 119 -7.11 10.17 -8.84
C ALA A 119 -6.88 8.87 -8.06
N THR A 120 -6.31 9.00 -6.88
CA THR A 120 -6.38 7.98 -5.82
C THR A 120 -7.21 8.52 -4.66
N ALA A 121 -8.23 7.77 -4.23
CA ALA A 121 -8.96 8.02 -2.98
C ALA A 121 -8.36 7.13 -1.88
N VAL A 122 -7.97 7.74 -0.76
CA VAL A 122 -7.24 7.08 0.33
C VAL A 122 -7.93 7.44 1.65
N ALA A 123 -8.36 6.45 2.42
CA ALA A 123 -9.07 6.67 3.69
C ALA A 123 -8.75 5.57 4.70
N PRO A 124 -8.99 5.80 6.00
CA PRO A 124 -9.10 4.69 6.95
C PRO A 124 -10.08 3.65 6.42
N LEU A 125 -9.80 2.37 6.57
CA LEU A 125 -10.69 1.32 6.07
C LEU A 125 -12.11 1.45 6.64
N SER A 126 -12.23 1.82 7.92
CA SER A 126 -13.53 2.05 8.57
C SER A 126 -14.35 3.21 7.96
N LYS A 127 -13.67 4.15 7.29
CA LYS A 127 -14.30 5.33 6.67
C LYS A 127 -14.42 5.24 5.15
N ALA A 128 -14.04 4.11 4.56
CA ALA A 128 -14.09 3.93 3.11
C ALA A 128 -15.52 4.10 2.57
N LYS A 129 -15.70 5.01 1.62
CA LYS A 129 -16.99 5.24 0.93
C LYS A 129 -17.12 4.42 -0.35
N LEU A 130 -16.01 3.94 -0.86
CA LEU A 130 -15.92 3.06 -2.02
C LEU A 130 -15.44 1.68 -1.56
N LYS A 131 -15.81 0.65 -2.34
CA LYS A 131 -15.16 -0.65 -2.20
C LYS A 131 -13.68 -0.48 -2.54
N PRO A 132 -12.75 -0.79 -1.62
CA PRO A 132 -11.34 -0.58 -1.90
C PRO A 132 -10.83 -1.53 -2.97
N ASP A 133 -10.00 -1.02 -3.88
CA ASP A 133 -9.22 -1.84 -4.80
C ASP A 133 -8.08 -2.56 -4.07
N VAL A 134 -7.45 -1.84 -3.14
CA VAL A 134 -6.36 -2.33 -2.31
C VAL A 134 -6.52 -1.81 -0.88
N VAL A 135 -6.16 -2.64 0.09
CA VAL A 135 -6.03 -2.21 1.49
C VAL A 135 -4.57 -2.33 1.90
N VAL A 136 -4.00 -1.24 2.41
CA VAL A 136 -2.63 -1.22 2.93
C VAL A 136 -2.65 -1.29 4.45
N VAL A 137 -1.95 -2.26 5.00
CA VAL A 137 -1.77 -2.44 6.44
C VAL A 137 -0.32 -2.11 6.80
N THR A 138 -0.11 -1.27 7.80
CA THR A 138 1.21 -0.95 8.36
C THR A 138 1.37 -1.58 9.73
N GLY A 139 2.53 -2.13 10.01
CA GLY A 139 2.82 -2.76 11.29
C GLY A 139 4.22 -3.36 11.34
N THR A 140 4.56 -4.00 12.44
CA THR A 140 5.81 -4.74 12.58
C THR A 140 5.76 -6.05 11.78
N PRO A 141 6.90 -6.66 11.42
CA PRO A 141 6.93 -7.98 10.79
C PRO A 141 6.16 -9.05 11.57
N GLU A 142 6.20 -9.02 12.90
CA GLU A 142 5.46 -9.94 13.76
C GLU A 142 3.94 -9.79 13.58
N GLN A 143 3.44 -8.56 13.52
CA GLN A 143 2.02 -8.29 13.31
C GLN A 143 1.57 -8.69 11.90
N LEU A 144 2.34 -8.30 10.88
CA LEU A 144 1.97 -8.51 9.48
C LEU A 144 2.21 -9.94 8.99
N PHE A 145 3.04 -10.72 9.70
CA PHE A 145 3.26 -12.14 9.41
C PHE A 145 1.95 -12.90 9.21
N TRP A 146 0.94 -12.64 10.04
CA TRP A 146 -0.33 -13.37 10.03
C TRP A 146 -1.20 -13.13 8.81
N ILE A 147 -0.96 -12.04 8.07
CA ILE A 147 -1.62 -11.78 6.79
C ILE A 147 -1.12 -12.78 5.73
N ILE A 148 0.12 -13.23 5.81
CA ILE A 148 0.71 -14.15 4.83
C ILE A 148 0.00 -15.52 4.82
N PRO A 149 -0.09 -16.27 5.95
CA PRO A 149 -0.85 -17.51 5.97
C PRO A 149 -2.34 -17.29 5.70
N ALA A 150 -2.92 -16.15 6.09
CA ALA A 150 -4.31 -15.83 5.79
C ALA A 150 -4.56 -15.68 4.29
N ALA A 151 -3.60 -15.08 3.56
CA ALA A 151 -3.76 -14.76 2.14
C ALA A 151 -3.80 -15.99 1.22
N THR A 152 -3.01 -17.01 1.51
CA THR A 152 -2.81 -18.14 0.58
C THR A 152 -2.75 -19.50 1.26
N THR A 153 -2.15 -19.58 2.44
CA THR A 153 -1.75 -20.86 3.03
C THR A 153 -2.79 -21.40 4.02
N PHE A 154 -3.70 -20.56 4.49
CA PHE A 154 -4.65 -20.96 5.53
C PHE A 154 -5.65 -22.03 5.09
N SER A 155 -6.14 -21.95 3.86
CA SER A 155 -7.10 -22.90 3.31
C SER A 155 -6.51 -23.85 2.28
N LEU A 156 -5.48 -23.43 1.56
CA LEU A 156 -4.89 -24.19 0.44
C LEU A 156 -3.48 -24.68 0.73
N GLY A 157 -2.80 -24.08 1.70
CA GLY A 157 -1.37 -24.30 1.93
C GLY A 157 -0.51 -23.69 0.84
N GLY A 158 0.82 -23.78 0.97
CA GLY A 158 1.78 -23.33 -0.03
C GLY A 158 2.57 -22.08 0.39
N ARG A 159 3.03 -21.32 -0.60
CA ARG A 159 3.90 -20.15 -0.44
C ARG A 159 3.38 -18.98 -1.27
N ILE A 160 3.71 -17.75 -0.86
CA ILE A 160 3.48 -16.56 -1.69
C ILE A 160 4.76 -16.17 -2.43
N THR A 161 4.60 -15.56 -3.59
CA THR A 161 5.67 -14.86 -4.29
C THR A 161 5.51 -13.37 -4.05
N VAL A 162 6.58 -12.70 -3.68
CA VAL A 162 6.62 -11.27 -3.43
C VAL A 162 7.48 -10.60 -4.48
N ASN A 163 7.00 -9.49 -5.04
CA ASN A 163 7.74 -8.64 -5.97
C ASN A 163 8.03 -7.32 -5.26
N MET A 164 9.28 -7.06 -4.92
CA MET A 164 9.70 -5.86 -4.22
C MET A 164 10.86 -5.19 -4.96
N GLY A 165 10.86 -3.87 -4.94
CA GLY A 165 11.93 -3.05 -5.46
C GLY A 165 12.52 -2.09 -4.42
N ALA A 166 13.71 -1.54 -4.71
CA ALA A 166 14.36 -0.52 -3.87
C ALA A 166 13.65 0.84 -3.96
N ILE A 167 12.85 1.04 -4.98
CA ILE A 167 12.15 2.29 -5.28
C ILE A 167 10.65 2.03 -5.49
N GLN A 168 9.80 3.05 -5.25
CA GLN A 168 8.33 3.05 -5.39
C GLN A 168 7.57 2.06 -4.48
N ALA A 169 8.01 1.87 -3.28
CA ALA A 169 7.49 0.85 -2.40
C ALA A 169 5.99 0.95 -2.06
N SER A 170 5.51 2.05 -1.47
CA SER A 170 4.09 2.15 -1.09
C SER A 170 3.15 2.35 -2.29
N CYS A 171 3.61 2.97 -3.39
CA CYS A 171 2.81 3.14 -4.59
C CYS A 171 2.84 1.90 -5.48
N VAL A 172 3.97 1.22 -5.63
CA VAL A 172 4.10 0.01 -6.46
C VAL A 172 3.90 -1.24 -5.64
N ASP A 173 4.78 -1.49 -4.66
CA ASP A 173 4.80 -2.78 -3.98
C ASP A 173 3.52 -3.03 -3.16
N SER A 174 3.00 -2.01 -2.44
CA SER A 174 1.80 -2.18 -1.62
C SER A 174 0.50 -1.67 -2.26
N THR A 175 0.53 -1.12 -3.49
CA THR A 175 -0.69 -0.65 -4.17
C THR A 175 -0.83 -1.25 -5.58
N VAL A 176 0.08 -0.92 -6.51
CA VAL A 176 -0.05 -1.35 -7.92
C VAL A 176 0.04 -2.87 -8.06
N ILE A 177 1.03 -3.51 -7.43
CA ILE A 177 1.21 -4.97 -7.52
C ILE A 177 0.00 -5.72 -7.00
N PRO A 178 -0.54 -5.46 -5.79
CA PRO A 178 -1.77 -6.09 -5.34
C PRO A 178 -2.96 -5.86 -6.28
N TYR A 179 -3.07 -4.65 -6.84
CA TYR A 179 -4.15 -4.31 -7.78
C TYR A 179 -4.09 -5.14 -9.07
N ILE A 180 -2.92 -5.21 -9.72
CA ILE A 180 -2.78 -5.88 -11.02
C ILE A 180 -2.69 -7.40 -10.93
N THR A 181 -2.13 -7.93 -9.83
CA THR A 181 -1.92 -9.38 -9.68
C THR A 181 -3.04 -10.09 -8.92
N GLY A 182 -3.86 -9.33 -8.17
CA GLY A 182 -4.82 -9.90 -7.23
C GLY A 182 -4.16 -10.69 -6.09
N ASN A 183 -2.86 -10.48 -5.82
CA ASN A 183 -2.12 -11.15 -4.76
C ASN A 183 -1.61 -10.16 -3.71
N VAL A 184 -1.53 -10.66 -2.47
CA VAL A 184 -0.88 -9.89 -1.39
C VAL A 184 0.58 -9.66 -1.74
N ASN A 185 1.06 -8.44 -1.47
CA ASN A 185 2.46 -8.10 -1.66
C ASN A 185 3.00 -7.29 -0.47
N ILE A 186 4.31 -7.37 -0.23
CA ILE A 186 5.01 -6.77 0.90
C ILE A 186 5.82 -5.57 0.42
N SER A 187 5.97 -4.56 1.26
CA SER A 187 6.81 -3.39 1.01
C SER A 187 7.58 -2.99 2.27
N LEU A 188 8.86 -2.71 2.11
CA LEU A 188 9.70 -2.16 3.18
C LEU A 188 9.69 -0.64 3.24
N GLY A 189 9.01 0.02 2.32
CA GLY A 189 9.13 1.45 2.10
C GLY A 189 10.38 1.80 1.26
N CYS A 190 10.25 2.73 0.32
CA CYS A 190 11.39 3.24 -0.44
C CYS A 190 12.08 4.39 0.29
N PHE A 191 13.22 4.86 -0.25
CA PHE A 191 13.94 6.04 0.24
C PHE A 191 13.00 7.23 0.49
N GLY A 192 12.13 7.56 -0.48
CA GLY A 192 11.16 8.65 -0.35
C GLY A 192 10.13 8.43 0.76
N CYS A 193 9.60 7.20 0.89
CA CYS A 193 8.68 6.84 1.96
C CYS A 193 9.34 7.03 3.33
N ARG A 194 10.52 6.44 3.55
CA ARG A 194 11.25 6.49 4.82
C ARG A 194 11.69 7.92 5.19
N LYS A 195 12.08 8.74 4.20
CA LYS A 195 12.53 10.12 4.42
C LYS A 195 11.40 11.09 4.72
N THR A 196 10.20 10.87 4.13
CA THR A 196 9.15 11.93 4.10
C THR A 196 7.87 11.55 4.84
N THR A 197 7.84 10.41 5.50
CA THR A 197 6.70 9.94 6.30
C THR A 197 7.15 9.56 7.71
N ASP A 198 6.18 9.24 8.54
CA ASP A 198 6.38 8.76 9.90
C ASP A 198 6.34 7.22 10.02
N ILE A 199 6.62 6.51 8.92
CA ILE A 199 6.84 5.05 8.98
C ILE A 199 8.02 4.79 9.92
N ALA A 200 7.77 4.11 11.04
CA ALA A 200 8.80 3.79 12.02
C ALA A 200 9.82 2.78 11.44
N PRO A 201 11.07 2.79 11.95
CA PRO A 201 12.11 1.87 11.46
C PRO A 201 11.68 0.39 11.45
N GLU A 202 10.93 -0.03 12.47
CA GLU A 202 10.41 -1.38 12.66
C GLU A 202 9.14 -1.68 11.87
N GLU A 203 8.50 -0.67 11.25
CA GLU A 203 7.28 -0.87 10.47
C GLU A 203 7.60 -1.26 9.02
N MET A 204 6.75 -2.10 8.47
CA MET A 204 6.65 -2.41 7.05
C MET A 204 5.20 -2.31 6.59
N LEU A 205 4.94 -2.49 5.31
CA LEU A 205 3.62 -2.42 4.72
C LEU A 205 3.27 -3.74 4.03
N VAL A 206 2.00 -4.09 4.08
CA VAL A 206 1.42 -5.17 3.26
C VAL A 206 0.24 -4.60 2.49
N GLY A 207 0.26 -4.79 1.18
CA GLY A 207 -0.87 -4.48 0.30
C GLY A 207 -1.73 -5.72 0.08
N ILE A 208 -3.03 -5.59 0.32
CA ILE A 208 -4.03 -6.65 0.21
C ILE A 208 -5.00 -6.26 -0.91
N PRO A 209 -5.22 -7.08 -1.94
CA PRO A 209 -6.30 -6.84 -2.91
C PRO A 209 -7.65 -6.74 -2.20
N GLY A 210 -8.43 -5.72 -2.51
CA GLY A 210 -9.75 -5.53 -1.89
C GLY A 210 -10.69 -6.73 -2.05
N SER A 211 -10.55 -7.46 -3.15
CA SER A 211 -11.32 -8.70 -3.39
C SER A 211 -11.00 -9.85 -2.43
N LYS A 212 -9.84 -9.80 -1.75
CA LYS A 212 -9.40 -10.84 -0.79
C LYS A 212 -9.62 -10.46 0.67
N MET A 213 -10.05 -9.22 0.96
CA MET A 213 -10.14 -8.70 2.32
C MET A 213 -10.96 -9.57 3.25
N SER A 214 -12.21 -9.86 2.90
CA SER A 214 -13.10 -10.63 3.78
C SER A 214 -12.56 -12.03 4.10
N ASN A 215 -11.92 -12.69 3.12
CA ASN A 215 -11.32 -14.02 3.33
C ASN A 215 -10.09 -13.92 4.26
N ILE A 216 -9.26 -12.90 4.08
CA ILE A 216 -8.07 -12.68 4.92
C ILE A 216 -8.50 -12.35 6.35
N VAL A 217 -9.46 -11.46 6.52
CA VAL A 217 -9.99 -11.10 7.85
C VAL A 217 -10.54 -12.32 8.57
N ALA A 218 -11.37 -13.13 7.89
CA ALA A 218 -11.92 -14.35 8.46
C ALA A 218 -10.83 -15.36 8.86
N ALA A 219 -9.77 -15.48 8.07
CA ALA A 219 -8.63 -16.34 8.39
C ALA A 219 -7.81 -15.82 9.58
N VAL A 220 -7.53 -14.53 9.63
CA VAL A 220 -6.84 -13.87 10.75
C VAL A 220 -7.65 -14.03 12.04
N GLU A 221 -8.97 -13.84 11.97
CA GLU A 221 -9.87 -14.03 13.12
C GLU A 221 -9.83 -15.46 13.65
N LYS A 222 -9.84 -16.48 12.78
CA LYS A 222 -9.65 -17.89 13.21
C LYS A 222 -8.29 -18.14 13.86
N MET A 223 -7.22 -17.51 13.33
CA MET A 223 -5.88 -17.64 13.92
C MET A 223 -5.75 -16.89 15.23
N SER A 224 -6.49 -15.80 15.44
CA SER A 224 -6.48 -15.03 16.69
C SER A 224 -7.03 -15.83 17.89
N ALA A 225 -7.87 -16.82 17.62
CA ALA A 225 -8.40 -17.70 18.67
C ALA A 225 -7.38 -18.75 19.17
N LYS A 226 -6.29 -19.02 18.42
CA LYS A 226 -5.38 -20.13 18.77
C LYS A 226 -3.91 -19.84 18.44
N ALA A 227 -3.57 -19.59 17.18
CA ALA A 227 -2.19 -19.54 16.73
C ALA A 227 -1.47 -18.23 17.16
N ILE A 228 -2.14 -17.09 17.03
CA ILE A 228 -1.58 -15.77 17.38
C ILE A 228 -1.24 -15.69 18.88
N PRO A 229 -2.13 -16.02 19.82
CA PRO A 229 -1.77 -16.02 21.24
C PRO A 229 -0.59 -16.92 21.56
N LYS A 230 -0.58 -18.15 21.03
CA LYS A 230 0.51 -19.11 21.25
C LYS A 230 1.88 -18.60 20.78
N SER A 231 1.93 -17.85 19.69
CA SER A 231 3.18 -17.29 19.18
C SER A 231 3.75 -16.20 20.09
N ARG A 232 2.88 -15.54 20.87
CA ARG A 232 3.26 -14.48 21.82
C ARG A 232 3.68 -15.02 23.20
N GLU A 233 3.40 -16.29 23.49
CA GLU A 233 3.90 -16.99 24.66
C GLU A 233 5.40 -17.24 24.46
N LYS A 234 6.25 -16.32 24.92
CA LYS A 234 7.71 -16.52 24.90
C LYS A 234 8.07 -17.67 25.83
N LYS A 235 8.60 -18.75 25.27
CA LYS A 235 9.34 -19.72 26.09
C LYS A 235 10.65 -19.07 26.50
N VAL A 236 10.81 -18.81 27.78
CA VAL A 236 12.07 -18.42 28.40
C VAL A 236 13.00 -19.63 28.43
#